data_15061e2852660dae25da293693c8cbe0
#
_entry.id   15061e2852660dae25da293693c8cbe0
#
_cell.length_a   1.000
_cell.length_b   1.000
_cell.length_c   1.000
_cell.angle_alpha   90.00
_cell.angle_beta   90.00
_cell.angle_gamma   90.00
#
_symmetry.space_group_name_H-M   'P 1'
#
loop_
_entity.id
_entity.type
_entity.pdbx_description
1 polymer ?
#
loop_
_entity_poly.entity_id
_entity_poly.type
_entity_poly.pdbx_seq_one_letter_code
_entity_poly.pdbx_strand_id
1 'polypeptide(L)'
;MKISFDAIGEKYVTFLAGSGAAKGQVCKVSANDTVSGCAAGEAFCGVVAEVRDGCAAVVMGGYAEVPFSDETDPSAGYATLAADGDGGVKSVTSGGRSCLIVHVDAAAKTLGLFL
;
A
#
# COMPACT_ATOMS: atom_id res chain seq x y z
N MET A 1 -22.65 -12.58 5.16
CA MET A 1 -22.60 -11.17 5.63
C MET A 1 -21.39 -10.48 5.02
N LYS A 2 -21.61 -9.30 4.50
CA LYS A 2 -20.50 -8.51 3.95
C LYS A 2 -20.03 -7.51 5.01
N ILE A 3 -18.71 -7.50 5.24
CA ILE A 3 -18.09 -6.61 6.20
C ILE A 3 -17.38 -5.50 5.42
N SER A 4 -17.56 -4.26 5.86
CA SER A 4 -16.89 -3.12 5.27
C SER A 4 -15.91 -2.52 6.26
N PHE A 5 -14.69 -2.23 5.80
CA PHE A 5 -13.66 -1.56 6.56
C PHE A 5 -13.45 -0.11 6.11
N ASP A 6 -14.25 0.35 5.15
CA ASP A 6 -14.10 1.68 4.57
C ASP A 6 -14.35 2.78 5.60
N ALA A 7 -13.55 3.82 5.53
CA ALA A 7 -13.66 5.04 6.34
C ALA A 7 -13.48 4.84 7.85
N ILE A 8 -13.07 3.65 8.31
CA ILE A 8 -12.83 3.40 9.73
C ILE A 8 -11.36 3.66 10.04
N GLY A 9 -11.08 4.73 10.81
CA GLY A 9 -9.72 5.07 11.22
C GLY A 9 -8.79 5.49 10.10
N GLU A 10 -9.33 5.85 8.96
CA GLU A 10 -8.52 6.26 7.81
C GLU A 10 -7.84 7.60 8.05
N LYS A 11 -6.55 7.66 7.75
CA LYS A 11 -5.76 8.88 7.82
C LYS A 11 -5.18 9.17 6.45
N TYR A 12 -5.54 10.32 5.93
CA TYR A 12 -5.04 10.81 4.63
C TYR A 12 -4.07 11.94 4.87
N VAL A 13 -2.96 11.93 4.15
CA VAL A 13 -1.99 13.03 4.17
C VAL A 13 -1.71 13.40 2.73
N THR A 14 -1.67 14.70 2.44
CA THR A 14 -1.39 15.20 1.09
C THR A 14 0.11 15.52 0.97
N PHE A 15 0.71 14.95 -0.06
CA PHE A 15 2.13 15.17 -0.41
C PHE A 15 2.22 15.73 -1.81
N LEU A 16 3.39 16.22 -2.18
CA LEU A 16 3.71 16.45 -3.58
C LEU A 16 3.90 15.10 -4.25
N ALA A 17 3.37 14.96 -5.47
CA ALA A 17 3.48 13.71 -6.23
C ALA A 17 4.79 13.72 -7.03
N GLY A 18 5.68 12.82 -6.69
CA GLY A 18 6.92 12.60 -7.43
C GLY A 18 6.76 11.53 -8.48
N SER A 19 7.89 11.07 -9.02
CA SER A 19 7.92 10.06 -10.08
C SER A 19 7.31 8.74 -9.60
N GLY A 20 6.40 8.17 -10.39
CA GLY A 20 5.81 6.88 -10.10
C GLY A 20 4.72 6.87 -9.05
N ALA A 21 4.35 8.02 -8.48
CA ALA A 21 3.22 8.10 -7.57
C ALA A 21 1.92 7.96 -8.39
N ALA A 22 1.18 6.89 -8.17
CA ALA A 22 -0.03 6.60 -8.94
C ALA A 22 -1.12 6.01 -8.03
N LYS A 23 -2.35 6.32 -8.37
CA LYS A 23 -3.53 5.87 -7.61
C LYS A 23 -3.53 4.34 -7.45
N GLY A 24 -3.80 3.89 -6.23
CA GLY A 24 -3.90 2.47 -5.90
C GLY A 24 -2.56 1.78 -5.67
N GLN A 25 -1.45 2.50 -5.79
CA GLN A 25 -0.12 1.93 -5.64
C GLN A 25 0.54 2.38 -4.35
N VAL A 26 1.44 1.54 -3.85
CA VAL A 26 2.24 1.90 -2.67
C VAL A 26 3.26 2.98 -3.02
N CYS A 27 3.62 3.78 -2.04
CA CYS A 27 4.55 4.89 -2.24
C CYS A 27 5.50 5.04 -1.06
N LYS A 28 6.56 5.80 -1.27
CA LYS A 28 7.54 6.13 -0.23
C LYS A 28 7.79 7.64 -0.25
N VAL A 29 8.27 8.17 0.87
CA VAL A 29 8.76 9.55 0.91
C VAL A 29 10.15 9.57 0.28
N SER A 30 10.28 10.27 -0.84
CA SER A 30 11.52 10.30 -1.63
C SER A 30 12.29 11.61 -1.51
N ALA A 31 11.63 12.67 -1.06
CA ALA A 31 12.20 13.97 -0.83
C ALA A 31 11.31 14.73 0.15
N ASN A 32 11.68 15.94 0.53
CA ASN A 32 10.85 16.74 1.43
C ASN A 32 9.45 16.89 0.85
N ASP A 33 8.44 16.55 1.64
CA ASP A 33 7.02 16.71 1.31
C ASP A 33 6.57 15.96 0.05
N THR A 34 7.39 15.02 -0.45
CA THR A 34 7.19 14.36 -1.74
C THR A 34 7.14 12.84 -1.58
N VAL A 35 6.16 12.22 -2.22
CA VAL A 35 6.09 10.75 -2.33
C VAL A 35 6.31 10.33 -3.77
N SER A 36 6.88 9.13 -3.94
CA SER A 36 7.09 8.54 -5.26
C SER A 36 6.82 7.05 -5.19
N GLY A 37 6.80 6.39 -6.35
CA GLY A 37 6.66 4.93 -6.43
C GLY A 37 7.85 4.23 -5.80
N CYS A 38 7.65 2.99 -5.39
CA CYS A 38 8.68 2.17 -4.76
C CYS A 38 9.32 1.22 -5.75
N ALA A 39 10.62 0.98 -5.58
CA ALA A 39 11.30 -0.14 -6.22
C ALA A 39 11.05 -1.42 -5.43
N ALA A 40 11.30 -2.57 -6.05
CA ALA A 40 11.11 -3.87 -5.40
C ALA A 40 11.95 -3.98 -4.13
N GLY A 41 11.33 -4.44 -3.06
CA GLY A 41 11.98 -4.63 -1.77
C GLY A 41 12.01 -3.42 -0.86
N GLU A 42 11.58 -2.25 -1.34
CA GLU A 42 11.54 -1.05 -0.51
C GLU A 42 10.33 -1.04 0.42
N ALA A 43 10.53 -0.50 1.63
CA ALA A 43 9.42 -0.29 2.56
C ALA A 43 8.57 0.89 2.06
N PHE A 44 7.27 0.70 2.05
CA PHE A 44 6.32 1.75 1.65
C PHE A 44 5.76 2.46 2.88
N CYS A 45 5.39 3.73 2.73
CA CYS A 45 4.80 4.49 3.82
C CYS A 45 3.27 4.48 3.80
N GLY A 46 2.68 4.26 2.64
CA GLY A 46 1.24 4.27 2.49
C GLY A 46 0.82 3.91 1.08
N VAL A 47 -0.46 4.09 0.80
CA VAL A 47 -1.06 3.79 -0.51
C VAL A 47 -1.67 5.06 -1.07
N VAL A 48 -1.37 5.36 -2.33
CA VAL A 48 -1.88 6.57 -2.98
C VAL A 48 -3.37 6.39 -3.27
N ALA A 49 -4.19 7.25 -2.69
CA ALA A 49 -5.64 7.24 -2.91
C ALA A 49 -6.03 8.05 -4.15
N GLU A 50 -5.32 9.15 -4.42
CA GLU A 50 -5.63 10.05 -5.53
C GLU A 50 -4.39 10.87 -5.88
N VAL A 51 -4.22 11.18 -7.17
CA VAL A 51 -3.22 12.14 -7.64
C VAL A 51 -3.96 13.22 -8.43
N ARG A 52 -3.77 14.47 -8.04
CA ARG A 52 -4.43 15.61 -8.68
C ARG A 52 -3.55 16.85 -8.56
N ASP A 53 -3.38 17.56 -9.66
CA ASP A 53 -2.68 18.85 -9.70
C ASP A 53 -1.28 18.80 -9.07
N GLY A 54 -0.55 17.71 -9.31
CA GLY A 54 0.80 17.55 -8.78
C GLY A 54 0.85 17.15 -7.31
N CYS A 55 -0.30 16.83 -6.70
CA CYS A 55 -0.38 16.39 -5.31
C CYS A 55 -0.93 14.98 -5.23
N ALA A 56 -0.48 14.24 -4.22
CA ALA A 56 -0.94 12.89 -3.95
C ALA A 56 -1.59 12.84 -2.57
N ALA A 57 -2.82 12.36 -2.50
CA ALA A 57 -3.46 12.02 -1.22
C ALA A 57 -3.09 10.58 -0.89
N VAL A 58 -2.45 10.37 0.24
CA VAL A 58 -1.89 9.07 0.64
C VAL A 58 -2.59 8.58 1.89
N VAL A 59 -3.06 7.33 1.85
CA VAL A 59 -3.58 6.66 3.03
C VAL A 59 -2.39 6.23 3.89
N MET A 60 -2.22 6.87 5.03
CA MET A 60 -1.11 6.59 5.95
C MET A 60 -1.54 5.69 7.09
N GLY A 61 -2.81 5.53 7.32
CA GLY A 61 -3.38 4.66 8.34
C GLY A 61 -4.79 4.25 7.96
N GLY A 62 -5.28 3.16 8.54
CA GLY A 62 -6.58 2.61 8.22
C GLY A 62 -6.51 1.54 7.15
N TYR A 63 -7.66 1.21 6.58
CA TYR A 63 -7.80 0.14 5.60
C TYR A 63 -7.38 0.58 4.21
N ALA A 64 -6.65 -0.29 3.51
CA ALA A 64 -6.32 -0.08 2.11
C ALA A 64 -6.32 -1.41 1.36
N GLU A 65 -6.64 -1.36 0.07
CA GLU A 65 -6.54 -2.52 -0.81
C GLU A 65 -5.39 -2.31 -1.78
N VAL A 66 -4.56 -3.34 -1.94
CA VAL A 66 -3.37 -3.26 -2.80
C VAL A 66 -3.20 -4.58 -3.56
N PRO A 67 -2.63 -4.55 -4.76
CA PRO A 67 -2.25 -5.78 -5.45
C PRO A 67 -1.05 -6.43 -4.78
N PHE A 68 -0.90 -7.74 -4.98
CA PHE A 68 0.28 -8.46 -4.52
C PHE A 68 0.84 -9.34 -5.63
N SER A 69 2.15 -9.65 -5.55
CA SER A 69 2.83 -10.46 -6.57
C SER A 69 3.44 -11.75 -6.04
N ASP A 70 3.08 -12.18 -4.84
CA ASP A 70 3.56 -13.45 -4.29
C ASP A 70 3.03 -14.61 -5.14
N GLU A 71 3.88 -15.60 -5.40
CA GLU A 71 3.47 -16.83 -6.09
C GLU A 71 2.51 -17.65 -5.25
N THR A 72 2.76 -17.67 -3.93
CA THR A 72 1.85 -18.27 -2.96
C THR A 72 1.03 -17.17 -2.34
N ASP A 73 -0.28 -17.31 -2.33
CA ASP A 73 -1.16 -16.28 -1.80
C ASP A 73 -0.87 -16.01 -0.33
N PRO A 74 -0.76 -14.73 0.07
CA PRO A 74 -0.60 -14.39 1.49
C PRO A 74 -1.83 -14.85 2.28
N SER A 75 -1.65 -15.03 3.58
CA SER A 75 -2.73 -15.38 4.49
C SER A 75 -3.13 -14.20 5.35
N ALA A 76 -4.38 -14.19 5.80
CA ALA A 76 -4.84 -13.20 6.76
C ALA A 76 -4.01 -13.26 8.05
N GLY A 77 -3.79 -12.13 8.67
CA GLY A 77 -2.99 -11.97 9.88
C GLY A 77 -1.85 -11.00 9.66
N TYR A 78 -0.97 -10.89 10.65
CA TYR A 78 0.17 -10.00 10.54
C TYR A 78 1.20 -10.56 9.56
N ALA A 79 1.70 -9.68 8.71
CA ALA A 79 2.74 -10.02 7.74
C ALA A 79 3.71 -8.85 7.57
N THR A 80 4.95 -9.17 7.21
CA THR A 80 5.92 -8.14 6.83
C THR A 80 5.90 -8.02 5.32
N LEU A 81 5.56 -6.83 4.82
CA LEU A 81 5.37 -6.57 3.42
C LEU A 81 6.29 -5.47 2.93
N ALA A 82 6.75 -5.58 1.70
CA ALA A 82 7.51 -4.54 1.01
C ALA A 82 6.92 -4.35 -0.38
N ALA A 83 7.35 -3.31 -1.07
CA ALA A 83 6.92 -3.06 -2.44
C ALA A 83 7.42 -4.18 -3.36
N ASP A 84 6.61 -4.51 -4.37
CA ASP A 84 6.98 -5.54 -5.36
C ASP A 84 7.67 -4.96 -6.60
N GLY A 85 7.73 -3.64 -6.72
CA GLY A 85 8.31 -2.96 -7.88
C GLY A 85 7.29 -2.65 -8.98
N ASP A 86 6.07 -3.17 -8.85
CA ASP A 86 4.98 -3.00 -9.83
C ASP A 86 3.77 -2.28 -9.24
N GLY A 87 3.98 -1.55 -8.16
CA GLY A 87 2.92 -0.77 -7.51
C GLY A 87 2.20 -1.49 -6.39
N GLY A 88 2.40 -2.78 -6.22
CA GLY A 88 1.80 -3.59 -5.17
C GLY A 88 2.79 -3.98 -4.08
N VAL A 89 2.47 -5.06 -3.37
CA VAL A 89 3.26 -5.55 -2.24
C VAL A 89 3.66 -7.01 -2.43
N LYS A 90 4.68 -7.42 -1.68
CA LYS A 90 5.08 -8.83 -1.57
C LYS A 90 5.54 -9.10 -0.15
N SER A 91 5.45 -10.37 0.26
CA SER A 91 5.95 -10.79 1.56
C SER A 91 7.48 -10.78 1.57
N VAL A 92 8.06 -10.29 2.65
CA VAL A 92 9.51 -10.26 2.83
C VAL A 92 9.85 -10.68 4.25
N THR A 93 11.10 -11.10 4.46
CA THR A 93 11.59 -11.48 5.78
C THR A 93 12.24 -10.31 6.51
N SER A 94 12.67 -9.30 5.77
CA SER A 94 13.28 -8.09 6.34
C SER A 94 13.14 -6.93 5.37
N GLY A 95 13.30 -5.72 5.89
CA GLY A 95 13.26 -4.51 5.06
C GLY A 95 11.87 -4.00 4.71
N GLY A 96 10.82 -4.65 5.20
CA GLY A 96 9.45 -4.24 4.96
C GLY A 96 8.82 -3.60 6.19
N ARG A 97 7.50 -3.45 6.14
CA ARG A 97 6.73 -2.98 7.29
C ARG A 97 5.70 -4.04 7.68
N SER A 98 5.40 -4.11 8.99
CA SER A 98 4.38 -5.00 9.51
C SER A 98 2.99 -4.43 9.21
N CYS A 99 2.15 -5.25 8.60
CA CYS A 99 0.77 -4.88 8.29
C CYS A 99 -0.17 -6.01 8.72
N LEU A 100 -1.40 -5.67 9.03
CA LEU A 100 -2.43 -6.66 9.33
C LEU A 100 -3.25 -6.91 8.08
N ILE A 101 -3.13 -8.10 7.51
CA ILE A 101 -3.90 -8.52 6.34
C ILE A 101 -5.23 -9.06 6.85
N VAL A 102 -6.33 -8.48 6.41
CA VAL A 102 -7.67 -8.89 6.85
C VAL A 102 -8.48 -9.60 5.77
N HIS A 103 -8.05 -9.49 4.52
CA HIS A 103 -8.75 -10.13 3.40
C HIS A 103 -7.77 -10.38 2.24
N VAL A 104 -7.86 -11.54 1.62
CA VAL A 104 -7.06 -11.88 0.44
C VAL A 104 -7.99 -12.35 -0.66
N ASP A 105 -7.89 -11.74 -1.84
CA ASP A 105 -8.61 -12.16 -3.05
C ASP A 105 -7.59 -12.78 -3.99
N ALA A 106 -7.52 -14.12 -3.97
CA ALA A 106 -6.55 -14.86 -4.78
C ALA A 106 -6.82 -14.75 -6.28
N ALA A 107 -8.09 -14.62 -6.67
CA ALA A 107 -8.45 -14.52 -8.08
C ALA A 107 -8.03 -13.18 -8.68
N ALA A 108 -8.23 -12.10 -7.95
CA ALA A 108 -7.86 -10.76 -8.39
C ALA A 108 -6.41 -10.39 -8.05
N LYS A 109 -5.72 -11.20 -7.25
CA LYS A 109 -4.37 -10.90 -6.76
C LYS A 109 -4.32 -9.56 -6.01
N THR A 110 -5.30 -9.35 -5.13
CA THR A 110 -5.35 -8.18 -4.26
C THR A 110 -5.54 -8.60 -2.81
N LEU A 111 -5.14 -7.74 -1.90
CA LEU A 111 -5.40 -7.96 -0.49
C LEU A 111 -5.83 -6.66 0.19
N GLY A 112 -6.59 -6.81 1.26
CA GLY A 112 -6.97 -5.70 2.12
C GLY A 112 -6.16 -5.75 3.41
N LEU A 113 -5.62 -4.61 3.80
CA LEU A 113 -4.76 -4.53 4.97
C LEU A 113 -5.02 -3.25 5.76
N PHE A 114 -4.60 -3.27 7.00
CA PHE A 114 -4.51 -2.08 7.84
C PHE A 114 -3.05 -1.63 7.93
N LEU A 115 -2.87 -0.35 7.63
CA LEU A 115 -1.56 0.31 7.70
C LEU A 115 -1.20 0.74 9.12
#